data_65f792b8671b838adcd0c3d77a27e672
#
_entry.id   65f792b8671b838adcd0c3d77a27e672
#
_cell.length_a   1.000
_cell.length_b   1.000
_cell.length_c   1.000
_cell.angle_alpha   90.00
_cell.angle_beta   90.00
_cell.angle_gamma   90.00
#
_symmetry.space_group_name_H-M   'P 1'
#
loop_
_entity.id
_entity.type
_entity.pdbx_description
1 polymer ?
#
loop_
_entity_poly.entity_id
_entity_poly.type
_entity_poly.pdbx_seq_one_letter_code
_entity_poly.pdbx_strand_id
1 'polypeptide(L)'
;MDRWYRNWQHPAHAVQFDGRAHLDLRNLIRNYEAFNDVRLLNERVERSRAFELLEVGCATGEFIRYLRAKFPLVHYIGLDVSEPAIARAKAKYPEVPFFVVQADSNLTETLRDLGVTRQPDTVYSKDVVQHQVRPFEFLSSLIEVASEAVILRCRTRDVGTTVLDPERSCQFYEGDWLPYIVLNLQELVEWVRAKVPEGEIVLYRHHMVLGGQHGRFLPKELYRKETGTAETAVGIFKQTERPGTVMIYDQPEQNSTGTWDYRMRSAVRKAMKVLRSSP
;
A
#
# COMPACT_ATOMS: atom_id res chain seq x y z
N MET A 1 -12.75 -9.67 -15.85
CA MET A 1 -11.79 -8.83 -15.10
C MET A 1 -11.77 -7.47 -15.77
N ASP A 2 -11.96 -6.40 -14.99
CA ASP A 2 -11.90 -5.03 -15.51
C ASP A 2 -10.52 -4.77 -16.14
N ARG A 3 -10.48 -4.01 -17.24
CA ARG A 3 -9.25 -3.64 -17.95
C ARG A 3 -8.19 -3.02 -17.03
N TRP A 4 -8.61 -2.28 -16.01
CA TRP A 4 -7.75 -1.58 -15.07
C TRP A 4 -6.95 -2.49 -14.12
N TYR A 5 -7.35 -3.75 -13.96
CA TYR A 5 -6.68 -4.72 -13.08
C TYR A 5 -5.93 -5.81 -13.84
N ARG A 6 -6.04 -5.81 -15.18
CA ARG A 6 -5.42 -6.85 -16.04
C ARG A 6 -3.89 -6.86 -15.90
N ASN A 7 -3.29 -5.70 -15.77
CA ASN A 7 -1.84 -5.56 -15.68
C ASN A 7 -1.25 -6.28 -14.46
N TRP A 8 -1.98 -6.34 -13.34
CA TRP A 8 -1.54 -7.06 -12.13
C TRP A 8 -1.41 -8.58 -12.32
N GLN A 9 -1.98 -9.14 -13.39
CA GLN A 9 -1.85 -10.54 -13.75
C GLN A 9 -0.56 -10.84 -14.52
N HIS A 10 0.23 -9.83 -14.86
CA HIS A 10 1.45 -10.06 -15.61
C HIS A 10 2.55 -10.65 -14.69
N PRO A 11 3.16 -11.81 -15.03
CA PRO A 11 4.15 -12.47 -14.16
C PRO A 11 5.36 -11.62 -13.80
N ALA A 12 5.73 -10.65 -14.66
CA ALA A 12 6.85 -9.74 -14.40
C ALA A 12 6.62 -8.86 -13.15
N HIS A 13 5.36 -8.51 -12.83
CA HIS A 13 5.04 -7.78 -11.62
C HIS A 13 5.36 -8.60 -10.37
N ALA A 14 4.98 -9.87 -10.37
CA ALA A 14 5.27 -10.76 -9.25
C ALA A 14 6.80 -10.88 -8.99
N VAL A 15 7.64 -10.86 -10.06
CA VAL A 15 9.10 -10.83 -9.91
C VAL A 15 9.60 -9.54 -9.29
N GLN A 16 8.98 -8.40 -9.64
CA GLN A 16 9.39 -7.10 -9.06
C GLN A 16 9.07 -7.01 -7.57
N PHE A 17 7.96 -7.60 -7.13
CA PHE A 17 7.58 -7.64 -5.72
C PHE A 17 8.52 -8.50 -4.86
N ASP A 18 9.31 -9.38 -5.46
CA ASP A 18 10.34 -10.14 -4.78
C ASP A 18 11.62 -9.34 -4.47
N GLY A 19 11.61 -8.04 -4.68
CA GLY A 19 12.80 -7.19 -4.56
C GLY A 19 13.48 -7.21 -3.18
N ARG A 20 12.82 -7.68 -2.12
CA ARG A 20 13.36 -7.83 -0.77
C ARG A 20 13.72 -9.27 -0.40
N ALA A 21 13.43 -10.24 -1.25
CA ALA A 21 13.65 -11.65 -0.97
C ALA A 21 15.15 -11.97 -0.66
N HIS A 22 16.07 -11.22 -1.26
CA HIS A 22 17.51 -11.36 -1.08
C HIS A 22 18.06 -10.70 0.18
N LEU A 23 17.27 -9.88 0.90
CA LEU A 23 17.73 -9.20 2.10
C LEU A 23 17.83 -10.19 3.27
N ASP A 24 18.92 -10.13 4.03
CA ASP A 24 18.98 -10.73 5.35
C ASP A 24 17.97 -10.06 6.30
N LEU A 25 17.67 -10.69 7.43
CA LEU A 25 16.63 -10.24 8.34
C LEU A 25 16.89 -8.82 8.88
N ARG A 26 18.15 -8.48 9.20
CA ARG A 26 18.51 -7.16 9.73
C ARG A 26 18.27 -6.06 8.70
N ASN A 27 18.68 -6.27 7.46
CA ASN A 27 18.48 -5.33 6.37
C ASN A 27 17.01 -5.26 5.96
N LEU A 28 16.29 -6.36 6.02
CA LEU A 28 14.84 -6.39 5.81
C LEU A 28 14.10 -5.53 6.83
N ILE A 29 14.40 -5.72 8.13
CA ILE A 29 13.80 -4.93 9.22
C ILE A 29 14.08 -3.44 9.00
N ARG A 30 15.35 -3.06 8.78
CA ARG A 30 15.72 -1.66 8.51
C ARG A 30 14.98 -1.08 7.32
N ASN A 31 14.80 -1.87 6.26
CA ASN A 31 14.09 -1.44 5.06
C ASN A 31 12.60 -1.17 5.33
N TYR A 32 11.94 -2.05 6.09
CA TYR A 32 10.54 -1.86 6.43
C TYR A 32 10.33 -0.71 7.43
N GLU A 33 11.16 -0.59 8.46
CA GLU A 33 11.09 0.47 9.47
C GLU A 33 11.35 1.89 8.92
N ALA A 34 11.86 1.99 7.70
CA ALA A 34 11.97 3.27 7.00
C ALA A 34 10.62 3.80 6.47
N PHE A 35 9.56 2.99 6.48
CA PHE A 35 8.24 3.39 6.01
C PHE A 35 7.34 3.83 7.16
N ASN A 36 6.60 4.91 6.91
CA ASN A 36 5.71 5.50 7.91
C ASN A 36 4.49 4.63 8.27
N ASP A 37 3.98 3.84 7.33
CA ASP A 37 2.93 2.86 7.57
C ASP A 37 3.40 1.75 8.54
N VAL A 38 4.64 1.29 8.39
CA VAL A 38 5.26 0.34 9.32
C VAL A 38 5.56 0.98 10.67
N ARG A 39 5.93 2.27 10.68
CA ARG A 39 6.08 3.04 11.91
C ARG A 39 4.76 3.09 12.69
N LEU A 40 3.64 3.41 12.04
CA LEU A 40 2.30 3.39 12.65
C LEU A 40 1.98 2.02 13.24
N LEU A 41 2.26 0.94 12.51
CA LEU A 41 2.06 -0.42 13.00
C LEU A 41 2.87 -0.67 14.28
N ASN A 42 4.16 -0.31 14.29
CA ASN A 42 5.05 -0.49 15.44
C ASN A 42 4.66 0.34 16.68
N GLU A 43 4.10 1.52 16.46
CA GLU A 43 3.69 2.44 17.54
C GLU A 43 2.35 2.04 18.17
N ARG A 44 1.49 1.32 17.43
CA ARG A 44 0.11 1.11 17.83
C ARG A 44 -0.26 -0.35 18.12
N VAL A 45 0.47 -1.30 17.57
CA VAL A 45 0.21 -2.72 17.82
C VAL A 45 1.17 -3.24 18.88
N GLU A 46 0.61 -3.79 19.94
CA GLU A 46 1.38 -4.38 21.03
C GLU A 46 2.04 -5.69 20.59
N ARG A 47 3.36 -5.77 20.71
CA ARG A 47 4.15 -6.93 20.23
C ARG A 47 3.95 -8.21 21.04
N SER A 48 3.55 -8.08 22.30
CA SER A 48 3.31 -9.17 23.22
C SER A 48 1.91 -9.78 23.10
N ARG A 49 1.02 -9.12 22.37
CA ARG A 49 -0.35 -9.55 22.16
C ARG A 49 -0.50 -10.37 20.88
N ALA A 50 -1.24 -11.47 20.94
CA ALA A 50 -1.71 -12.16 19.75
C ALA A 50 -2.81 -11.31 19.05
N PHE A 51 -2.71 -11.13 17.74
CA PHE A 51 -3.68 -10.37 16.94
C PHE A 51 -3.77 -10.93 15.53
N GLU A 52 -4.93 -10.70 14.90
CA GLU A 52 -5.20 -11.04 13.51
C GLU A 52 -4.85 -9.86 12.59
N LEU A 53 -3.93 -10.05 11.67
CA LEU A 53 -3.58 -9.06 10.65
C LEU A 53 -3.99 -9.53 9.26
N LEU A 54 -4.85 -8.76 8.61
CA LEU A 54 -5.21 -8.92 7.22
C LEU A 54 -4.41 -7.95 6.36
N GLU A 55 -3.57 -8.44 5.45
CA GLU A 55 -2.92 -7.61 4.44
C GLU A 55 -3.68 -7.67 3.13
N VAL A 56 -4.18 -6.52 2.66
CA VAL A 56 -4.85 -6.38 1.36
C VAL A 56 -3.89 -5.74 0.37
N GLY A 57 -3.55 -6.47 -0.69
CA GLY A 57 -2.45 -6.14 -1.60
C GLY A 57 -1.11 -6.71 -1.12
N CYS A 58 -1.11 -7.98 -0.66
CA CYS A 58 0.06 -8.62 -0.06
C CYS A 58 1.15 -9.01 -1.07
N ALA A 59 0.86 -8.93 -2.37
CA ALA A 59 1.77 -9.32 -3.45
C ALA A 59 2.39 -10.72 -3.21
N THR A 60 3.71 -10.84 -3.17
CA THR A 60 4.42 -12.11 -2.96
C THR A 60 4.65 -12.47 -1.48
N GLY A 61 3.96 -11.78 -0.57
CA GLY A 61 3.93 -12.11 0.87
C GLY A 61 5.20 -11.76 1.65
N GLU A 62 6.11 -10.96 1.10
CA GLU A 62 7.40 -10.66 1.77
C GLU A 62 7.26 -9.96 3.13
N PHE A 63 6.15 -9.28 3.37
CA PHE A 63 5.91 -8.57 4.64
C PHE A 63 5.80 -9.53 5.84
N ILE A 64 5.37 -10.78 5.63
CA ILE A 64 5.28 -11.78 6.71
C ILE A 64 6.64 -12.02 7.40
N ARG A 65 7.77 -11.91 6.69
CA ARG A 65 9.09 -12.05 7.30
C ARG A 65 9.37 -10.97 8.33
N TYR A 66 8.95 -9.74 8.03
CA TYR A 66 9.04 -8.62 8.95
C TYR A 66 8.11 -8.82 10.16
N LEU A 67 6.85 -9.17 9.87
CA LEU A 67 5.84 -9.37 10.90
C LEU A 67 6.26 -10.47 11.90
N ARG A 68 6.71 -11.62 11.43
CA ARG A 68 7.19 -12.71 12.31
C ARG A 68 8.38 -12.29 13.19
N ALA A 69 9.25 -11.41 12.68
CA ALA A 69 10.39 -10.93 13.45
C ALA A 69 10.02 -9.89 14.52
N LYS A 70 8.97 -9.10 14.29
CA LYS A 70 8.57 -8.00 15.18
C LYS A 70 7.33 -8.31 16.02
N PHE A 71 6.46 -9.15 15.51
CA PHE A 71 5.18 -9.53 16.09
C PHE A 71 5.04 -11.06 16.05
N PRO A 72 5.76 -11.80 16.92
CA PRO A 72 5.85 -13.27 16.84
C PRO A 72 4.51 -13.98 17.04
N LEU A 73 3.52 -13.30 17.64
CA LEU A 73 2.18 -13.84 17.89
C LEU A 73 1.13 -13.36 16.86
N VAL A 74 1.58 -12.81 15.70
CA VAL A 74 0.68 -12.40 14.64
C VAL A 74 0.07 -13.61 13.92
N HIS A 75 -1.23 -13.59 13.76
CA HIS A 75 -1.96 -14.46 12.83
C HIS A 75 -2.22 -13.66 11.56
N TYR A 76 -1.54 -14.02 10.48
CA TYR A 76 -1.53 -13.26 9.25
C TYR A 76 -2.34 -13.91 8.15
N ILE A 77 -3.10 -13.10 7.42
CA ILE A 77 -3.82 -13.49 6.19
C ILE A 77 -3.43 -12.50 5.09
N GLY A 78 -3.05 -12.99 3.92
CA GLY A 78 -2.69 -12.16 2.76
C GLY A 78 -3.69 -12.30 1.61
N LEU A 79 -4.18 -11.17 1.11
CA LEU A 79 -5.06 -11.08 -0.06
C LEU A 79 -4.39 -10.27 -1.17
N ASP A 80 -4.49 -10.73 -2.40
CA ASP A 80 -4.04 -9.97 -3.58
C ASP A 80 -4.90 -10.32 -4.80
N VAL A 81 -4.99 -9.41 -5.75
CA VAL A 81 -5.66 -9.65 -7.02
C VAL A 81 -4.78 -10.42 -8.01
N SER A 82 -3.46 -10.41 -7.80
CA SER A 82 -2.46 -11.01 -8.68
C SER A 82 -2.31 -12.51 -8.42
N GLU A 83 -2.88 -13.33 -9.28
CA GLU A 83 -2.72 -14.79 -9.22
C GLU A 83 -1.25 -15.23 -9.28
N PRO A 84 -0.37 -14.66 -10.17
CA PRO A 84 1.04 -15.00 -10.17
C PRO A 84 1.79 -14.61 -8.88
N ALA A 85 1.40 -13.50 -8.22
CA ALA A 85 2.00 -13.09 -6.97
C ALA A 85 1.60 -14.02 -5.83
N ILE A 86 0.33 -14.37 -5.72
CA ILE A 86 -0.18 -15.33 -4.72
C ILE A 86 0.42 -16.73 -4.90
N ALA A 87 0.58 -17.19 -6.13
CA ALA A 87 1.24 -18.47 -6.38
C ALA A 87 2.68 -18.47 -5.83
N ARG A 88 3.42 -17.37 -5.97
CA ARG A 88 4.76 -17.21 -5.39
C ARG A 88 4.73 -17.11 -3.86
N ALA A 89 3.77 -16.38 -3.29
CA ALA A 89 3.59 -16.28 -1.84
C ALA A 89 3.36 -17.66 -1.22
N LYS A 90 2.45 -18.45 -1.78
CA LYS A 90 2.16 -19.84 -1.34
C LYS A 90 3.36 -20.76 -1.47
N ALA A 91 4.14 -20.63 -2.55
CA ALA A 91 5.35 -21.44 -2.73
C ALA A 91 6.44 -21.12 -1.70
N LYS A 92 6.56 -19.84 -1.25
CA LYS A 92 7.54 -19.41 -0.26
C LYS A 92 7.12 -19.70 1.20
N TYR A 93 5.83 -19.57 1.48
CA TYR A 93 5.26 -19.64 2.81
C TYR A 93 4.01 -20.54 2.80
N PRO A 94 4.17 -21.86 2.58
CA PRO A 94 3.05 -22.78 2.38
C PRO A 94 2.10 -22.87 3.59
N GLU A 95 2.58 -22.53 4.78
CA GLU A 95 1.81 -22.54 6.01
C GLU A 95 1.00 -21.25 6.25
N VAL A 96 1.18 -20.22 5.40
CA VAL A 96 0.50 -18.93 5.52
C VAL A 96 -0.72 -18.88 4.60
N PRO A 97 -1.89 -18.46 5.08
CA PRO A 97 -3.08 -18.32 4.26
C PRO A 97 -2.96 -17.12 3.31
N PHE A 98 -2.78 -17.41 2.03
CA PHE A 98 -2.79 -16.43 0.94
C PHE A 98 -3.92 -16.74 -0.03
N PHE A 99 -4.66 -15.73 -0.45
CA PHE A 99 -5.80 -15.91 -1.36
C PHE A 99 -5.80 -14.89 -2.49
N VAL A 100 -6.20 -15.37 -3.68
CA VAL A 100 -6.53 -14.49 -4.81
C VAL A 100 -7.94 -13.97 -4.59
N VAL A 101 -8.13 -12.66 -4.75
CA VAL A 101 -9.44 -12.01 -4.61
C VAL A 101 -9.77 -11.17 -5.83
N GLN A 102 -11.05 -10.88 -6.04
CA GLN A 102 -11.46 -9.95 -7.09
C GLN A 102 -11.29 -8.51 -6.60
N ALA A 103 -10.83 -7.62 -7.49
CA ALA A 103 -10.53 -6.24 -7.13
C ALA A 103 -11.72 -5.45 -6.58
N ASP A 104 -12.92 -5.70 -7.12
CA ASP A 104 -14.15 -5.00 -6.73
C ASP A 104 -15.07 -5.86 -5.84
N SER A 105 -14.54 -6.95 -5.24
CA SER A 105 -15.33 -7.79 -4.35
C SER A 105 -15.60 -7.11 -3.01
N ASN A 106 -16.77 -7.41 -2.46
CA ASN A 106 -17.07 -7.07 -1.07
C ASN A 106 -16.13 -7.85 -0.14
N LEU A 107 -15.29 -7.15 0.60
CA LEU A 107 -14.25 -7.79 1.42
C LEU A 107 -14.83 -8.62 2.56
N THR A 108 -15.96 -8.19 3.16
CA THR A 108 -16.66 -8.94 4.21
C THR A 108 -17.20 -10.27 3.67
N GLU A 109 -17.83 -10.25 2.50
CA GLU A 109 -18.32 -11.47 1.84
C GLU A 109 -17.15 -12.37 1.44
N THR A 110 -16.10 -11.79 0.87
CA THR A 110 -14.88 -12.52 0.48
C THR A 110 -14.27 -13.27 1.67
N LEU A 111 -14.09 -12.61 2.81
CA LEU A 111 -13.53 -13.25 4.00
C LEU A 111 -14.41 -14.39 4.53
N ARG A 112 -15.73 -14.19 4.52
CA ARG A 112 -16.69 -15.25 4.88
C ARG A 112 -16.56 -16.45 3.95
N ASP A 113 -16.52 -16.24 2.64
CA ASP A 113 -16.45 -17.30 1.64
C ASP A 113 -15.09 -18.04 1.68
N LEU A 114 -14.04 -17.37 2.14
CA LEU A 114 -12.74 -17.98 2.43
C LEU A 114 -12.69 -18.71 3.78
N GLY A 115 -13.78 -18.72 4.54
CA GLY A 115 -13.85 -19.37 5.85
C GLY A 115 -13.11 -18.62 6.97
N VAL A 116 -12.82 -17.34 6.78
CA VAL A 116 -12.25 -16.48 7.82
C VAL A 116 -13.37 -16.09 8.77
N THR A 117 -13.43 -16.78 9.91
CA THR A 117 -14.51 -16.62 10.89
C THR A 117 -14.23 -15.53 11.92
N ARG A 118 -12.96 -15.22 12.15
CA ARG A 118 -12.54 -14.17 13.08
C ARG A 118 -12.32 -12.86 12.32
N GLN A 119 -12.93 -11.80 12.82
CA GLN A 119 -12.73 -10.46 12.29
C GLN A 119 -11.27 -10.03 12.53
N PRO A 120 -10.55 -9.53 11.51
CA PRO A 120 -9.19 -9.04 11.68
C PRO A 120 -9.11 -7.88 12.67
N ASP A 121 -8.17 -7.93 13.61
CA ASP A 121 -7.92 -6.81 14.53
C ASP A 121 -7.36 -5.61 13.76
N THR A 122 -6.38 -5.88 12.89
CA THR A 122 -5.75 -4.85 12.07
C THR A 122 -5.84 -5.22 10.58
N VAL A 123 -6.28 -4.27 9.76
CA VAL A 123 -6.17 -4.35 8.31
C VAL A 123 -5.02 -3.46 7.83
N TYR A 124 -4.10 -4.05 7.09
CA TYR A 124 -2.95 -3.37 6.52
C TYR A 124 -3.04 -3.35 5.00
N SER A 125 -2.80 -2.19 4.36
CA SER A 125 -2.82 -2.07 2.91
C SER A 125 -1.82 -1.03 2.43
N LYS A 126 -0.83 -1.47 1.65
CA LYS A 126 0.27 -0.62 1.23
C LYS A 126 0.28 -0.41 -0.27
N ASP A 127 0.19 0.84 -0.71
CA ASP A 127 0.25 1.23 -2.13
C ASP A 127 -0.84 0.59 -3.01
N VAL A 128 -2.03 0.32 -2.45
CA VAL A 128 -3.16 -0.28 -3.16
C VAL A 128 -4.24 0.74 -3.48
N VAL A 129 -4.56 1.64 -2.55
CA VAL A 129 -5.67 2.61 -2.65
C VAL A 129 -5.60 3.43 -3.93
N GLN A 130 -4.41 3.91 -4.31
CA GLN A 130 -4.24 4.71 -5.52
C GLN A 130 -4.51 3.95 -6.83
N HIS A 131 -4.52 2.62 -6.77
CA HIS A 131 -4.79 1.75 -7.91
C HIS A 131 -6.24 1.26 -7.99
N GLN A 132 -7.09 1.72 -7.07
CA GLN A 132 -8.52 1.39 -7.08
C GLN A 132 -9.29 2.35 -7.97
N VAL A 133 -10.19 1.82 -8.79
CA VAL A 133 -11.14 2.63 -9.59
C VAL A 133 -12.09 3.40 -8.66
N ARG A 134 -12.43 2.78 -7.52
CA ARG A 134 -13.31 3.34 -6.49
C ARG A 134 -12.62 3.36 -5.13
N PRO A 135 -11.66 4.28 -4.91
CA PRO A 135 -10.79 4.25 -3.73
C PRO A 135 -11.56 4.43 -2.41
N PHE A 136 -12.62 5.21 -2.37
CA PHE A 136 -13.42 5.40 -1.16
C PHE A 136 -14.28 4.19 -0.81
N GLU A 137 -14.80 3.44 -1.80
CA GLU A 137 -15.50 2.17 -1.56
C GLU A 137 -14.52 1.13 -1.03
N PHE A 138 -13.32 1.06 -1.61
CA PHE A 138 -12.26 0.21 -1.11
C PHE A 138 -11.86 0.58 0.34
N LEU A 139 -11.68 1.85 0.66
CA LEU A 139 -11.42 2.31 2.03
C LEU A 139 -12.55 1.94 2.98
N SER A 140 -13.83 2.04 2.54
CA SER A 140 -14.98 1.60 3.34
C SER A 140 -14.86 0.12 3.70
N SER A 141 -14.55 -0.73 2.72
CA SER A 141 -14.44 -2.16 2.94
C SER A 141 -13.29 -2.52 3.91
N LEU A 142 -12.15 -1.82 3.85
CA LEU A 142 -11.07 -2.00 4.83
C LEU A 142 -11.52 -1.62 6.25
N ILE A 143 -12.22 -0.49 6.39
CA ILE A 143 -12.72 -0.01 7.68
C ILE A 143 -13.78 -0.98 8.23
N GLU A 144 -14.67 -1.49 7.40
CA GLU A 144 -15.75 -2.39 7.81
C GLU A 144 -15.23 -3.70 8.39
N VAL A 145 -14.19 -4.30 7.77
CA VAL A 145 -13.67 -5.60 8.21
C VAL A 145 -12.68 -5.50 9.37
N ALA A 146 -12.04 -4.36 9.61
CA ALA A 146 -11.14 -4.18 10.74
C ALA A 146 -11.92 -4.02 12.05
N SER A 147 -11.55 -4.72 13.12
CA SER A 147 -12.15 -4.51 14.45
C SER A 147 -11.52 -3.36 15.22
N GLU A 148 -10.20 -3.16 15.11
CA GLU A 148 -9.45 -2.17 15.90
C GLU A 148 -8.81 -1.08 15.04
N ALA A 149 -8.11 -1.46 13.96
CA ALA A 149 -7.33 -0.49 13.19
C ALA A 149 -7.26 -0.79 11.70
N VAL A 150 -7.19 0.29 10.90
CA VAL A 150 -6.73 0.23 9.51
C VAL A 150 -5.45 1.02 9.40
N ILE A 151 -4.40 0.41 8.87
CA ILE A 151 -3.13 1.07 8.58
C ILE A 151 -2.84 0.92 7.10
N LEU A 152 -2.71 2.03 6.42
CA LEU A 152 -2.49 2.01 4.97
C LEU A 152 -1.47 3.05 4.52
N ARG A 153 -0.98 2.88 3.30
CA ARG A 153 -0.17 3.86 2.60
C ARG A 153 -0.78 4.18 1.25
N CYS A 154 -1.01 5.46 0.99
CA CYS A 154 -1.56 5.94 -0.26
C CYS A 154 -0.84 7.21 -0.75
N ARG A 155 -1.35 7.78 -1.81
CA ARG A 155 -0.87 9.07 -2.34
C ARG A 155 -1.91 10.14 -2.07
N THR A 156 -1.44 11.27 -1.52
CA THR A 156 -2.29 12.43 -1.26
C THR A 156 -1.76 13.68 -1.95
N ARG A 157 -2.62 14.68 -2.03
CA ARG A 157 -2.31 16.03 -2.53
C ARG A 157 -2.98 17.07 -1.64
N ASP A 158 -2.36 18.27 -1.51
CA ASP A 158 -2.92 19.36 -0.73
C ASP A 158 -3.84 20.24 -1.57
N VAL A 159 -3.44 20.51 -2.81
CA VAL A 159 -4.13 21.45 -3.69
C VAL A 159 -4.86 20.70 -4.81
N GLY A 160 -6.08 21.15 -5.13
CA GLY A 160 -6.96 20.53 -6.11
C GLY A 160 -7.81 19.40 -5.51
N THR A 161 -8.74 18.87 -6.27
CA THR A 161 -9.67 17.80 -5.86
C THR A 161 -9.14 16.42 -6.22
N THR A 162 -9.67 15.40 -5.58
CA THR A 162 -9.49 14.00 -6.00
C THR A 162 -10.11 13.80 -7.38
N VAL A 163 -9.33 13.35 -8.34
CA VAL A 163 -9.81 12.98 -9.68
C VAL A 163 -10.11 11.49 -9.71
N LEU A 164 -11.38 11.12 -9.54
CA LEU A 164 -11.80 9.72 -9.45
C LEU A 164 -11.88 8.99 -10.80
N ASP A 165 -11.89 9.75 -11.90
CA ASP A 165 -11.92 9.19 -13.25
C ASP A 165 -10.54 8.56 -13.58
N PRO A 166 -10.44 7.22 -13.72
CA PRO A 166 -9.17 6.56 -13.98
C PRO A 166 -8.62 6.84 -15.39
N GLU A 167 -9.42 7.33 -16.33
CA GLU A 167 -8.94 7.82 -17.63
C GLU A 167 -8.13 9.12 -17.49
N ARG A 168 -8.39 9.88 -16.45
CA ARG A 168 -7.78 11.19 -16.17
C ARG A 168 -6.77 11.13 -15.03
N SER A 169 -6.87 10.13 -14.14
CA SER A 169 -5.96 9.92 -13.02
C SER A 169 -5.37 8.52 -13.09
N CYS A 170 -4.29 8.38 -13.83
CA CYS A 170 -3.64 7.11 -14.12
C CYS A 170 -2.13 7.23 -14.26
N GLN A 171 -1.47 6.07 -14.25
CA GLN A 171 -0.05 5.90 -14.43
C GLN A 171 0.21 4.90 -15.55
N PHE A 172 1.15 5.20 -16.43
CA PHE A 172 1.67 4.21 -17.39
C PHE A 172 2.75 3.36 -16.72
N TYR A 173 2.52 2.04 -16.67
CA TYR A 173 3.41 1.12 -16.00
C TYR A 173 3.47 -0.21 -16.76
N GLU A 174 4.68 -0.69 -17.07
CA GLU A 174 4.94 -1.97 -17.76
C GLU A 174 4.10 -2.20 -19.03
N GLY A 175 3.90 -1.13 -19.81
CA GLY A 175 3.23 -1.24 -21.12
C GLY A 175 1.73 -0.95 -21.11
N ASP A 176 1.12 -0.67 -19.94
CA ASP A 176 -0.30 -0.37 -19.82
C ASP A 176 -0.59 0.78 -18.86
N TRP A 177 -1.81 1.33 -18.93
CA TRP A 177 -2.29 2.36 -18.02
C TRP A 177 -3.04 1.73 -16.85
N LEU A 178 -2.68 2.15 -15.64
CA LEU A 178 -3.30 1.76 -14.39
C LEU A 178 -3.94 2.97 -13.72
N PRO A 179 -5.02 2.80 -12.97
CA PRO A 179 -5.50 3.85 -12.09
C PRO A 179 -4.36 4.32 -11.18
N TYR A 180 -4.24 5.63 -11.03
CA TYR A 180 -3.33 6.22 -10.05
C TYR A 180 -3.98 7.44 -9.42
N ILE A 181 -4.94 7.17 -8.56
CA ILE A 181 -5.78 8.19 -7.95
C ILE A 181 -5.06 8.77 -6.74
N VAL A 182 -4.75 10.06 -6.81
CA VAL A 182 -4.14 10.82 -5.72
C VAL A 182 -5.25 11.55 -4.98
N LEU A 183 -5.47 11.16 -3.73
CA LEU A 183 -6.57 11.69 -2.92
C LEU A 183 -6.25 13.10 -2.43
N ASN A 184 -7.20 14.02 -2.49
CA ASN A 184 -7.07 15.27 -1.75
C ASN A 184 -7.07 14.95 -0.24
N LEU A 185 -6.12 15.53 0.49
CA LEU A 185 -5.93 15.24 1.91
C LEU A 185 -7.15 15.59 2.75
N GLN A 186 -7.71 16.77 2.51
CA GLN A 186 -8.88 17.23 3.26
C GLN A 186 -10.11 16.35 2.98
N GLU A 187 -10.37 16.04 1.71
CA GLU A 187 -11.46 15.13 1.32
C GLU A 187 -11.31 13.75 1.98
N LEU A 188 -10.09 13.21 2.01
CA LEU A 188 -9.80 11.93 2.68
C LEU A 188 -10.10 12.00 4.17
N VAL A 189 -9.59 13.03 4.87
CA VAL A 189 -9.78 13.18 6.32
C VAL A 189 -11.25 13.38 6.68
N GLU A 190 -11.96 14.23 5.95
CA GLU A 190 -13.40 14.48 6.16
C GLU A 190 -14.20 13.21 5.93
N TRP A 191 -13.89 12.47 4.87
CA TRP A 191 -14.56 11.21 4.56
C TRP A 191 -14.32 10.15 5.65
N VAL A 192 -13.06 9.98 6.12
CA VAL A 192 -12.75 9.02 7.20
C VAL A 192 -13.45 9.42 8.50
N ARG A 193 -13.45 10.71 8.85
CA ARG A 193 -14.18 11.20 10.04
C ARG A 193 -15.67 10.92 10.00
N ALA A 194 -16.29 11.06 8.82
CA ALA A 194 -17.70 10.72 8.66
C ALA A 194 -17.97 9.22 8.84
N LYS A 195 -17.02 8.36 8.49
CA LYS A 195 -17.12 6.89 8.63
C LYS A 195 -16.80 6.39 10.04
N VAL A 196 -15.86 7.03 10.73
CA VAL A 196 -15.38 6.63 12.06
C VAL A 196 -15.29 7.87 12.95
N PRO A 197 -16.43 8.45 13.36
CA PRO A 197 -16.47 9.73 14.07
C PRO A 197 -15.73 9.69 15.43
N GLU A 198 -15.78 8.55 16.11
CA GLU A 198 -15.09 8.34 17.40
C GLU A 198 -13.66 7.80 17.23
N GLY A 199 -13.22 7.58 16.00
CA GLY A 199 -11.87 7.07 15.73
C GLY A 199 -10.80 8.15 15.84
N GLU A 200 -9.58 7.72 16.08
CA GLU A 200 -8.38 8.54 15.95
C GLU A 200 -7.78 8.35 14.56
N ILE A 201 -7.44 9.43 13.89
CA ILE A 201 -6.80 9.43 12.57
C ILE A 201 -5.39 10.01 12.72
N VAL A 202 -4.38 9.24 12.32
CA VAL A 202 -2.97 9.66 12.34
C VAL A 202 -2.40 9.57 10.95
N LEU A 203 -1.83 10.67 10.45
CA LEU A 203 -1.21 10.74 9.14
C LEU A 203 0.27 11.12 9.28
N TYR A 204 1.13 10.30 8.69
CA TYR A 204 2.55 10.65 8.47
C TYR A 204 2.76 10.88 6.97
N ARG A 205 3.19 12.09 6.61
CA ARG A 205 3.32 12.52 5.23
C ARG A 205 4.78 12.74 4.86
N HIS A 206 5.15 12.23 3.71
CA HIS A 206 6.43 12.50 3.08
C HIS A 206 6.18 13.15 1.72
N HIS A 207 6.44 14.46 1.63
CA HIS A 207 6.20 15.21 0.40
C HIS A 207 7.15 14.76 -0.71
N MET A 208 6.59 14.57 -1.91
CA MET A 208 7.30 14.17 -3.10
C MET A 208 6.57 14.63 -4.35
N VAL A 209 7.29 15.00 -5.39
CA VAL A 209 6.70 15.28 -6.70
C VAL A 209 6.49 13.97 -7.45
N LEU A 210 5.26 13.74 -7.90
CA LEU A 210 4.91 12.57 -8.72
C LEU A 210 5.27 12.81 -10.19
N GLY A 211 5.72 11.77 -10.89
CA GLY A 211 5.98 11.79 -12.33
C GLY A 211 7.14 12.67 -12.76
N GLY A 212 6.88 13.68 -13.54
CA GLY A 212 7.81 14.70 -14.01
C GLY A 212 8.78 14.28 -15.10
N GLN A 213 9.59 13.29 -14.89
CA GLN A 213 10.67 12.92 -15.82
C GLN A 213 10.22 12.10 -17.04
N HIS A 214 9.04 11.47 -17.00
CA HIS A 214 8.63 10.49 -18.01
C HIS A 214 7.21 10.67 -18.54
N GLY A 215 6.48 11.72 -18.12
CA GLY A 215 5.09 11.92 -18.56
C GLY A 215 4.16 10.72 -18.25
N ARG A 216 4.48 9.96 -17.19
CA ARG A 216 3.81 8.68 -16.89
C ARG A 216 2.57 8.81 -16.05
N PHE A 217 2.30 9.99 -15.51
CA PHE A 217 1.17 10.22 -14.62
C PHE A 217 0.23 11.28 -15.17
N LEU A 218 -1.05 11.13 -14.88
CA LEU A 218 -2.08 12.12 -15.06
C LEU A 218 -2.81 12.30 -13.71
N PRO A 219 -3.38 13.47 -13.39
CA PRO A 219 -3.28 14.73 -14.14
C PRO A 219 -1.88 15.38 -14.06
N LYS A 220 -1.55 16.21 -15.05
CA LYS A 220 -0.21 16.82 -15.19
C LYS A 220 0.15 17.80 -14.07
N GLU A 221 -0.83 18.38 -13.38
CA GLU A 221 -0.58 19.24 -12.22
C GLU A 221 0.13 18.51 -11.07
N LEU A 222 0.00 17.17 -10.99
CA LEU A 222 0.72 16.36 -9.98
C LEU A 222 2.25 16.44 -10.12
N TYR A 223 2.75 16.89 -11.27
CA TYR A 223 4.18 17.09 -11.51
C TYR A 223 4.74 18.37 -10.88
N ARG A 224 3.87 19.22 -10.36
CA ARG A 224 4.23 20.50 -9.78
C ARG A 224 4.36 20.37 -8.27
N LYS A 225 5.40 20.99 -7.71
CA LYS A 225 5.65 20.99 -6.28
C LYS A 225 4.52 21.66 -5.49
N GLU A 226 3.91 22.69 -6.07
CA GLU A 226 2.83 23.48 -5.48
C GLU A 226 1.55 22.65 -5.25
N THR A 227 1.41 21.49 -5.90
CA THR A 227 0.29 20.58 -5.68
C THR A 227 0.35 19.92 -4.28
N GLY A 228 1.53 19.90 -3.65
CA GLY A 228 1.72 19.32 -2.33
C GLY A 228 1.46 17.82 -2.29
N THR A 229 1.93 17.09 -3.33
CA THR A 229 1.78 15.63 -3.33
C THR A 229 2.65 14.98 -2.28
N ALA A 230 2.13 13.94 -1.63
CA ALA A 230 2.83 13.20 -0.62
C ALA A 230 2.56 11.68 -0.69
N GLU A 231 3.56 10.90 -0.30
CA GLU A 231 3.35 9.55 0.19
C GLU A 231 2.84 9.66 1.62
N THR A 232 1.64 9.14 1.88
CA THR A 232 0.96 9.33 3.15
C THR A 232 0.63 7.97 3.76
N ALA A 233 1.17 7.72 4.94
CA ALA A 233 0.72 6.65 5.81
C ALA A 233 -0.47 7.15 6.63
N VAL A 234 -1.54 6.38 6.65
CA VAL A 234 -2.79 6.68 7.35
C VAL A 234 -3.06 5.56 8.33
N GLY A 235 -3.18 5.93 9.61
CA GLY A 235 -3.71 5.06 10.65
C GLY A 235 -5.11 5.53 11.05
N ILE A 236 -6.06 4.61 11.04
CA ILE A 236 -7.44 4.82 11.50
C ILE A 236 -7.66 3.85 12.66
N PHE A 237 -7.77 4.37 13.88
CA PHE A 237 -7.86 3.59 15.11
C PHE A 237 -9.28 3.73 15.67
N LYS A 238 -10.04 2.63 15.65
CA LYS A 238 -11.43 2.59 16.15
C LYS A 238 -11.50 2.54 17.67
N GLN A 239 -10.51 1.91 18.29
CA GLN A 239 -10.33 1.86 19.74
C GLN A 239 -9.16 2.75 20.11
N THR A 240 -9.42 3.83 20.81
CA THR A 240 -8.43 4.85 21.11
C THR A 240 -8.76 5.63 22.38
N GLU A 241 -7.73 6.15 23.03
CA GLU A 241 -7.85 7.10 24.14
C GLU A 241 -8.09 8.54 23.66
N ARG A 242 -8.05 8.78 22.33
CA ARG A 242 -8.17 10.11 21.70
C ARG A 242 -9.28 10.14 20.66
N PRO A 243 -10.55 9.89 21.06
CA PRO A 243 -11.66 9.82 20.13
C PRO A 243 -11.83 11.13 19.34
N GLY A 244 -12.18 11.01 18.06
CA GLY A 244 -12.44 12.12 17.15
C GLY A 244 -11.23 12.98 16.78
N THR A 245 -10.01 12.60 17.18
CA THR A 245 -8.82 13.38 16.88
C THR A 245 -8.22 13.08 15.51
N VAL A 246 -7.63 14.12 14.90
CA VAL A 246 -6.84 13.99 13.66
C VAL A 246 -5.47 14.59 13.92
N MET A 247 -4.44 13.81 13.69
CA MET A 247 -3.05 14.24 13.81
C MET A 247 -2.35 14.09 12.47
N ILE A 248 -1.74 15.17 12.00
CA ILE A 248 -1.00 15.20 10.73
C ILE A 248 0.44 15.57 11.03
N TYR A 249 1.37 14.73 10.62
CA TYR A 249 2.80 14.93 10.76
C TYR A 249 3.45 15.02 9.39
N ASP A 250 3.89 16.22 9.03
CA ASP A 250 4.69 16.44 7.83
C ASP A 250 6.15 16.16 8.14
N GLN A 251 6.72 15.19 7.43
CA GLN A 251 8.15 14.96 7.51
C GLN A 251 8.87 15.96 6.60
N PRO A 252 10.01 16.54 7.04
CA PRO A 252 10.82 17.38 6.19
C PRO A 252 11.22 16.58 4.93
N GLU A 253 11.22 17.24 3.76
CA GLU A 253 11.76 16.65 2.53
C GLU A 253 13.12 16.05 2.87
N GLN A 254 13.20 14.73 2.89
CA GLN A 254 14.52 14.11 2.94
C GLN A 254 15.24 14.54 1.67
N ASN A 255 16.30 15.33 1.83
CA ASN A 255 17.19 15.68 0.73
C ASN A 255 17.47 14.38 -0.03
N SER A 256 17.19 14.40 -1.30
CA SER A 256 17.03 13.31 -2.26
C SER A 256 18.18 12.27 -2.38
N THR A 257 18.77 11.85 -1.27
CA THR A 257 19.72 10.73 -1.25
C THR A 257 19.06 9.40 -1.59
N GLY A 258 17.75 9.24 -1.37
CA GLY A 258 16.98 8.06 -1.80
C GLY A 258 16.73 7.97 -3.31
N THR A 259 16.70 9.11 -4.02
CA THR A 259 16.53 9.14 -5.48
C THR A 259 17.79 8.71 -6.23
N TRP A 260 18.96 8.85 -5.62
CA TRP A 260 20.22 8.38 -6.21
C TRP A 260 20.27 6.85 -6.29
N ASP A 261 19.81 6.15 -5.29
CA ASP A 261 19.81 4.68 -5.28
C ASP A 261 18.81 4.11 -6.34
N TYR A 262 17.66 4.73 -6.53
CA TYR A 262 16.71 4.36 -7.60
C TYR A 262 17.26 4.64 -9.00
N ARG A 263 17.93 5.78 -9.21
CA ARG A 263 18.58 6.13 -10.49
C ARG A 263 19.74 5.20 -10.82
N MET A 264 20.57 4.87 -9.83
CA MET A 264 21.68 3.93 -9.99
C MET A 264 21.14 2.52 -10.33
N ARG A 265 20.12 2.04 -9.65
CA ARG A 265 19.50 0.72 -9.94
C ARG A 265 18.82 0.70 -11.31
N SER A 266 18.20 1.78 -11.73
CA SER A 266 17.63 1.90 -13.08
C SER A 266 18.71 1.93 -14.16
N ALA A 267 19.82 2.66 -13.95
CA ALA A 267 20.97 2.71 -14.85
C ALA A 267 21.69 1.34 -14.96
N VAL A 268 21.91 0.67 -13.83
CA VAL A 268 22.52 -0.67 -13.80
C VAL A 268 21.61 -1.71 -14.49
N ARG A 269 20.28 -1.67 -14.29
CA ARG A 269 19.35 -2.54 -15.03
C ARG A 269 19.36 -2.27 -16.53
N LYS A 270 19.46 -1.01 -16.95
CA LYS A 270 19.57 -0.66 -18.36
C LYS A 270 20.87 -1.15 -18.98
N ALA A 271 22.01 -1.00 -18.27
CA ALA A 271 23.30 -1.52 -18.68
C ALA A 271 23.33 -3.06 -18.76
N MET A 272 22.75 -3.75 -17.79
CA MET A 272 22.64 -5.22 -17.81
C MET A 272 21.73 -5.75 -18.92
N LYS A 273 20.71 -5.00 -19.31
CA LYS A 273 19.82 -5.37 -20.43
C LYS A 273 20.53 -5.23 -21.77
N VAL A 274 21.40 -4.22 -21.91
CA VAL A 274 22.25 -4.03 -23.11
C VAL A 274 23.31 -5.13 -23.21
N LEU A 275 23.93 -5.52 -22.09
CA LEU A 275 24.95 -6.59 -22.09
C LEU A 275 24.37 -8.00 -22.33
N ARG A 276 23.05 -8.21 -22.13
CA ARG A 276 22.37 -9.48 -22.43
C ARG A 276 21.79 -9.55 -23.83
N SER A 277 21.77 -8.46 -24.59
CA SER A 277 21.26 -8.38 -25.96
C SER A 277 22.37 -8.25 -27.01
N SER A 278 23.61 -8.38 -26.63
CA SER A 278 24.73 -8.50 -27.59
C SER A 278 24.97 -9.98 -27.90
N PRO A 279 25.04 -10.35 -29.20
CA PRO A 279 25.15 -11.73 -29.65
C PRO A 279 26.46 -12.38 -29.24
#